data_01f4739d8e447fa057c2de1063e8a451
#
_entry.id   01f4739d8e447fa057c2de1063e8a451
#
_cell.length_a   1.000
_cell.length_b   1.000
_cell.length_c   1.000
_cell.angle_alpha   90.00
_cell.angle_beta   90.00
_cell.angle_gamma   90.00
#
_symmetry.space_group_name_H-M   'P 1'
#
loop_
_entity.id
_entity.type
_entity.pdbx_description
1 polymer ?
#
loop_
_entity_poly.entity_id
_entity_poly.type
_entity_poly.pdbx_seq_one_letter_code
_entity_poly.pdbx_strand_id
1 'polypeptide(L)'
;MKIRALVILIMMVGGVAGGTAAPAVAAEQAAPFDAGLARLSEILGSLHYLRGLCGANEGNKWRAEMQALLDAEAPSGQRRAQFIAHFNHGYRAYLQTYHSCTPAAGLVIRRYLEEGSKIAREVTARYSN
;
A
#
# COMPACT_ATOMS: atom_id res chain seq x y z
N MET A 1 14.95 72.32 46.21
CA MET A 1 14.83 71.87 44.84
C MET A 1 14.23 70.47 44.80
N LYS A 2 13.02 70.30 44.30
CA LYS A 2 12.27 69.05 44.33
C LYS A 2 12.50 68.33 43.02
N ILE A 3 13.18 67.17 43.05
CA ILE A 3 13.33 66.30 41.89
C ILE A 3 12.18 65.33 41.93
N ARG A 4 11.25 65.42 41.00
CA ARG A 4 10.15 64.47 40.80
C ARG A 4 10.65 63.26 40.01
N ALA A 5 10.72 62.13 40.67
CA ALA A 5 10.97 60.85 39.99
C ALA A 5 9.72 60.41 39.22
N LEU A 6 9.88 60.32 37.91
CA LEU A 6 8.84 59.78 37.00
C LEU A 6 9.00 58.28 36.94
N VAL A 7 8.06 57.58 37.55
CA VAL A 7 7.98 56.12 37.47
C VAL A 7 7.26 55.76 36.16
N ILE A 8 8.02 55.24 35.20
CA ILE A 8 7.44 54.70 33.96
C ILE A 8 7.05 53.24 34.20
N LEU A 9 5.77 53.02 34.28
CA LEU A 9 5.17 51.68 34.36
C LEU A 9 5.18 51.03 32.97
N ILE A 10 6.11 50.13 32.68
CA ILE A 10 6.13 49.38 31.46
C ILE A 10 5.18 48.18 31.62
N MET A 11 3.99 48.27 31.00
CA MET A 11 3.09 47.12 30.86
C MET A 11 3.67 46.16 29.80
N MET A 12 4.20 45.06 30.24
CA MET A 12 4.52 43.92 29.39
C MET A 12 3.22 43.22 29.01
N VAL A 13 2.76 43.45 27.80
CA VAL A 13 1.68 42.66 27.19
C VAL A 13 2.32 41.35 26.72
N GLY A 14 2.18 40.29 27.52
CA GLY A 14 2.54 38.95 27.15
C GLY A 14 1.58 38.43 26.09
N GLY A 15 2.01 38.43 24.83
CA GLY A 15 1.29 37.76 23.74
C GLY A 15 1.40 36.25 23.89
N VAL A 16 0.32 35.61 24.33
CA VAL A 16 0.18 34.15 24.23
C VAL A 16 -0.04 33.81 22.77
N ALA A 17 1.02 33.43 22.06
CA ALA A 17 0.91 32.82 20.75
C ALA A 17 0.29 31.43 20.94
N GLY A 18 -1.02 31.34 20.82
CA GLY A 18 -1.76 30.07 20.75
C GLY A 18 -1.41 29.40 19.43
N GLY A 19 -0.39 28.54 19.45
CA GLY A 19 -0.11 27.64 18.34
C GLY A 19 -1.26 26.62 18.25
N THR A 20 -2.12 26.76 17.25
CA THR A 20 -3.07 25.72 16.90
C THR A 20 -2.27 24.56 16.30
N ALA A 21 -1.92 23.56 17.13
CA ALA A 21 -1.40 22.30 16.63
C ALA A 21 -2.49 21.65 15.78
N ALA A 22 -2.25 21.57 14.46
CA ALA A 22 -3.12 20.77 13.59
C ALA A 22 -3.12 19.32 14.08
N PRO A 23 -4.29 18.64 14.13
CA PRO A 23 -4.32 17.24 14.53
C PRO A 23 -3.44 16.45 13.57
N ALA A 24 -2.38 15.81 14.08
CA ALA A 24 -1.60 14.85 13.33
C ALA A 24 -2.54 13.69 12.98
N VAL A 25 -2.83 13.50 11.68
CA VAL A 25 -3.53 12.30 11.22
C VAL A 25 -2.60 11.13 11.54
N ALA A 26 -3.02 10.27 12.47
CA ALA A 26 -2.27 9.06 12.79
C ALA A 26 -2.14 8.23 11.50
N ALA A 27 -0.90 7.93 11.10
CA ALA A 27 -0.66 7.01 9.98
C ALA A 27 -1.31 5.67 10.34
N GLU A 28 -2.11 5.12 9.39
CA GLU A 28 -2.68 3.78 9.53
C GLU A 28 -1.54 2.78 9.73
N GLN A 29 -1.51 2.09 10.87
CA GLN A 29 -0.49 1.11 11.15
C GLN A 29 -0.66 -0.09 10.24
N ALA A 30 0.45 -0.52 9.61
CA ALA A 30 0.48 -1.72 8.80
C ALA A 30 0.09 -2.95 9.65
N ALA A 31 -0.85 -3.75 9.16
CA ALA A 31 -1.18 -5.01 9.80
C ALA A 31 -0.02 -6.01 9.68
N PRO A 32 0.13 -6.98 10.61
CA PRO A 32 1.26 -7.92 10.61
C PRO A 32 1.45 -8.70 9.31
N PHE A 33 0.41 -8.85 8.51
CA PHE A 33 0.40 -9.57 7.24
C PHE A 33 0.41 -8.66 6.00
N ASP A 34 0.49 -7.34 6.17
CA ASP A 34 0.45 -6.39 5.03
C ASP A 34 1.58 -6.60 4.04
N ALA A 35 2.77 -6.98 4.50
CA ALA A 35 3.88 -7.32 3.60
C ALA A 35 3.53 -8.52 2.70
N GLY A 36 2.87 -9.53 3.24
CA GLY A 36 2.38 -10.68 2.48
C GLY A 36 1.30 -10.28 1.48
N LEU A 37 0.34 -9.45 1.89
CA LEU A 37 -0.73 -8.97 1.02
C LEU A 37 -0.22 -8.05 -0.11
N ALA A 38 0.77 -7.20 0.19
CA ALA A 38 1.44 -6.39 -0.82
C ALA A 38 2.15 -7.28 -1.86
N ARG A 39 2.87 -8.31 -1.40
CA ARG A 39 3.52 -9.28 -2.27
C ARG A 39 2.49 -10.08 -3.09
N LEU A 40 1.39 -10.51 -2.49
CA LEU A 40 0.30 -11.18 -3.20
C LEU A 40 -0.30 -10.27 -4.29
N SER A 41 -0.52 -9.00 -3.99
CA SER A 41 -0.99 -8.02 -4.96
C SER A 41 -0.06 -7.90 -6.17
N GLU A 42 1.24 -7.83 -5.94
CA GLU A 42 2.26 -7.80 -6.99
C GLU A 42 2.24 -9.08 -7.85
N ILE A 43 2.12 -10.25 -7.23
CA ILE A 43 2.00 -11.54 -7.92
C ILE A 43 0.75 -11.57 -8.79
N LEU A 44 -0.39 -11.12 -8.28
CA LEU A 44 -1.64 -11.05 -9.05
C LEU A 44 -1.52 -10.16 -10.29
N GLY A 45 -0.86 -9.02 -10.17
CA GLY A 45 -0.57 -8.13 -11.30
C GLY A 45 0.36 -8.77 -12.33
N SER A 46 1.39 -9.44 -11.87
CA SER A 46 2.35 -10.16 -12.72
C SER A 46 1.66 -11.31 -13.47
N LEU A 47 0.85 -12.09 -12.79
CA LEU A 47 0.08 -13.19 -13.40
C LEU A 47 -0.97 -12.67 -14.39
N HIS A 48 -1.58 -11.51 -14.11
CA HIS A 48 -2.53 -10.90 -15.03
C HIS A 48 -1.90 -10.63 -16.40
N TYR A 49 -0.67 -10.17 -16.44
CA TYR A 49 0.07 -9.99 -17.68
C TYR A 49 0.59 -11.31 -18.28
N LEU A 50 1.35 -12.06 -17.50
CA LEU A 50 2.09 -13.23 -17.97
C LEU A 50 1.17 -14.37 -18.46
N ARG A 51 0.06 -14.60 -17.77
CA ARG A 51 -0.90 -15.64 -18.18
C ARG A 51 -1.57 -15.28 -19.51
N GLY A 52 -1.92 -14.02 -19.71
CA GLY A 52 -2.43 -13.55 -21.00
C GLY A 52 -1.40 -13.68 -22.11
N LEU A 53 -0.15 -13.30 -21.85
CA LEU A 53 0.96 -13.42 -22.77
C LEU A 53 1.19 -14.88 -23.21
N CYS A 54 1.07 -15.83 -22.29
CA CYS A 54 1.28 -17.26 -22.52
C CYS A 54 0.02 -18.01 -22.99
N GLY A 55 -0.99 -17.31 -23.45
CA GLY A 55 -2.15 -17.91 -24.14
C GLY A 55 -3.23 -18.45 -23.21
N ALA A 56 -3.16 -18.20 -21.89
CA ALA A 56 -4.25 -18.54 -20.99
C ALA A 56 -5.43 -17.59 -21.24
N ASN A 57 -6.56 -18.13 -21.66
CA ASN A 57 -7.78 -17.35 -21.88
C ASN A 57 -8.56 -17.18 -20.56
N GLU A 58 -7.98 -16.44 -19.61
CA GLU A 58 -8.54 -16.25 -18.28
C GLU A 58 -9.24 -14.90 -18.09
N GLY A 59 -9.21 -14.04 -19.13
CA GLY A 59 -9.87 -12.73 -19.10
C GLY A 59 -9.45 -11.87 -17.92
N ASN A 60 -10.42 -11.49 -17.10
CA ASN A 60 -10.21 -10.65 -15.91
C ASN A 60 -9.98 -11.42 -14.61
N LYS A 61 -9.71 -12.73 -14.66
CA LYS A 61 -9.55 -13.55 -13.46
C LYS A 61 -8.64 -12.91 -12.40
N TRP A 62 -7.43 -12.52 -12.78
CA TRP A 62 -6.44 -11.98 -11.84
C TRP A 62 -6.80 -10.61 -11.30
N ARG A 63 -7.50 -9.81 -12.09
CA ARG A 63 -8.07 -8.54 -11.60
C ARG A 63 -9.24 -8.78 -10.64
N ALA A 64 -10.05 -9.80 -10.88
CA ALA A 64 -11.12 -10.19 -9.97
C ALA A 64 -10.56 -10.73 -8.64
N GLU A 65 -9.48 -11.49 -8.67
CA GLU A 65 -8.79 -11.94 -7.45
C GLU A 65 -8.22 -10.74 -6.66
N MET A 66 -7.65 -9.75 -7.33
CA MET A 66 -7.21 -8.52 -6.68
C MET A 66 -8.38 -7.75 -6.06
N GLN A 67 -9.52 -7.67 -6.75
CA GLN A 67 -10.72 -7.04 -6.20
C GLN A 67 -11.24 -7.80 -4.98
N ALA A 68 -11.26 -9.13 -5.04
CA ALA A 68 -11.65 -9.96 -3.90
C ALA A 68 -10.73 -9.75 -2.68
N LEU A 69 -9.42 -9.58 -2.90
CA LEU A 69 -8.48 -9.23 -1.83
C LEU A 69 -8.83 -7.88 -1.21
N LEU A 70 -9.09 -6.86 -2.04
CA LEU A 70 -9.47 -5.54 -1.55
C LEU A 70 -10.80 -5.56 -0.80
N ASP A 71 -11.76 -6.34 -1.25
CA ASP A 71 -13.07 -6.46 -0.60
C ASP A 71 -12.95 -7.17 0.76
N ALA A 72 -12.13 -8.22 0.84
CA ALA A 72 -11.91 -8.97 2.08
C ALA A 72 -11.16 -8.16 3.13
N GLU A 73 -10.11 -7.44 2.72
CA GLU A 73 -9.31 -6.61 3.62
C GLU A 73 -9.96 -5.26 3.93
N ALA A 74 -10.88 -4.81 3.09
CA ALA A 74 -11.55 -3.50 3.19
C ALA A 74 -10.59 -2.34 3.53
N PRO A 75 -9.39 -2.25 2.91
CA PRO A 75 -8.45 -1.20 3.23
C PRO A 75 -8.97 0.14 2.73
N SER A 76 -8.65 1.21 3.46
CA SER A 76 -8.97 2.58 3.05
C SER A 76 -7.70 3.41 2.87
N GLY A 77 -7.85 4.60 2.27
CA GLY A 77 -6.78 5.58 2.16
C GLY A 77 -5.49 5.02 1.56
N GLN A 78 -4.39 5.27 2.22
CA GLN A 78 -3.05 4.92 1.75
C GLN A 78 -2.80 3.42 1.65
N ARG A 79 -3.35 2.62 2.57
CA ARG A 79 -3.21 1.16 2.55
C ARG A 79 -3.81 0.54 1.27
N ARG A 80 -5.01 1.00 0.89
CA ARG A 80 -5.64 0.59 -0.39
C ARG A 80 -4.79 1.00 -1.59
N ALA A 81 -4.31 2.23 -1.62
CA ALA A 81 -3.45 2.73 -2.70
C ALA A 81 -2.15 1.94 -2.83
N GLN A 82 -1.56 1.50 -1.73
CA GLN A 82 -0.35 0.67 -1.73
C GLN A 82 -0.61 -0.70 -2.37
N PHE A 83 -1.68 -1.40 -2.04
CA PHE A 83 -1.99 -2.70 -2.64
C PHE A 83 -2.24 -2.57 -4.15
N ILE A 84 -2.97 -1.53 -4.57
CA ILE A 84 -3.18 -1.25 -5.99
C ILE A 84 -1.86 -0.92 -6.70
N ALA A 85 -0.98 -0.14 -6.06
CA ALA A 85 0.34 0.17 -6.60
C ALA A 85 1.22 -1.07 -6.78
N HIS A 86 1.18 -2.02 -5.85
CA HIS A 86 1.88 -3.31 -5.96
C HIS A 86 1.36 -4.16 -7.13
N PHE A 87 0.04 -4.24 -7.30
CA PHE A 87 -0.55 -4.91 -8.47
C PHE A 87 -0.07 -4.29 -9.78
N ASN A 88 -0.16 -2.97 -9.90
CA ASN A 88 0.28 -2.25 -11.08
C ASN A 88 1.78 -2.39 -11.32
N HIS A 89 2.58 -2.44 -10.28
CA HIS A 89 4.03 -2.66 -10.37
C HIS A 89 4.33 -4.03 -10.97
N GLY A 90 3.71 -5.09 -10.45
CA GLY A 90 3.89 -6.44 -10.99
C GLY A 90 3.49 -6.56 -12.45
N TYR A 91 2.36 -6.00 -12.83
CA TYR A 91 1.91 -5.97 -14.23
C TYR A 91 2.91 -5.27 -15.15
N ARG A 92 3.35 -4.06 -14.80
CA ARG A 92 4.26 -3.24 -15.62
C ARG A 92 5.65 -3.82 -15.72
N ALA A 93 6.16 -4.41 -14.64
CA ALA A 93 7.50 -5.00 -14.64
C ALA A 93 7.63 -6.09 -15.71
N TYR A 94 6.62 -6.94 -15.84
CA TYR A 94 6.64 -8.01 -16.84
C TYR A 94 6.22 -7.55 -18.24
N LEU A 95 5.32 -6.58 -18.34
CA LEU A 95 5.01 -5.92 -19.60
C LEU A 95 6.27 -5.33 -20.28
N GLN A 96 7.18 -4.80 -19.49
CA GLN A 96 8.44 -4.24 -19.99
C GLN A 96 9.49 -5.30 -20.30
N THR A 97 9.44 -6.45 -19.65
CA THR A 97 10.46 -7.50 -19.73
C THR A 97 10.17 -8.55 -20.78
N TYR A 98 8.92 -8.99 -20.89
CA TYR A 98 8.50 -10.07 -21.79
C TYR A 98 7.48 -9.57 -22.80
N HIS A 99 7.79 -9.77 -24.09
CA HIS A 99 6.90 -9.46 -25.22
C HIS A 99 6.37 -10.73 -25.90
N SER A 100 6.88 -11.89 -25.52
CA SER A 100 6.45 -13.21 -25.98
C SER A 100 6.54 -14.21 -24.84
N CYS A 101 5.75 -15.31 -24.94
CA CYS A 101 5.81 -16.39 -23.97
C CYS A 101 7.11 -17.21 -24.15
N THR A 102 8.09 -16.93 -23.32
CA THR A 102 9.36 -17.65 -23.28
C THR A 102 9.34 -18.76 -22.22
N PRO A 103 10.27 -19.73 -22.25
CA PRO A 103 10.44 -20.69 -21.14
C PRO A 103 10.66 -20.01 -19.79
N ALA A 104 11.38 -18.88 -19.77
CA ALA A 104 11.58 -18.07 -18.56
C ALA A 104 10.26 -17.49 -18.04
N ALA A 105 9.40 -16.96 -18.92
CA ALA A 105 8.06 -16.49 -18.54
C ALA A 105 7.23 -17.63 -17.92
N GLY A 106 7.26 -18.81 -18.52
CA GLY A 106 6.59 -20.00 -17.98
C GLY A 106 7.09 -20.41 -16.59
N LEU A 107 8.39 -20.27 -16.34
CA LEU A 107 8.98 -20.54 -15.03
C LEU A 107 8.50 -19.54 -13.98
N VAL A 108 8.46 -18.25 -14.32
CA VAL A 108 7.93 -17.19 -13.44
C VAL A 108 6.47 -17.46 -13.09
N ILE A 109 5.65 -17.82 -14.08
CA ILE A 109 4.23 -18.18 -13.84
C ILE A 109 4.12 -19.29 -12.78
N ARG A 110 4.84 -20.39 -12.96
CA ARG A 110 4.79 -21.52 -12.00
C ARG A 110 5.19 -21.10 -10.59
N ARG A 111 6.29 -20.37 -10.46
CA ARG A 111 6.77 -19.85 -9.17
C ARG A 111 5.77 -18.92 -8.50
N TYR A 112 5.13 -18.05 -9.26
CA TYR A 112 4.17 -17.10 -8.71
C TYR A 112 2.84 -17.76 -8.34
N LEU A 113 2.39 -18.77 -9.08
CA LEU A 113 1.24 -19.58 -8.68
C LEU A 113 1.49 -20.29 -7.35
N GLU A 114 2.68 -20.84 -7.15
CA GLU A 114 3.09 -21.52 -5.92
C GLU A 114 3.22 -20.52 -4.75
N GLU A 115 3.98 -19.46 -4.94
CA GLU A 115 4.20 -18.42 -3.92
C GLU A 115 2.89 -17.74 -3.52
N GLY A 116 2.07 -17.34 -4.50
CA GLY A 116 0.77 -16.71 -4.24
C GLY A 116 -0.17 -17.62 -3.46
N SER A 117 -0.23 -18.90 -3.81
CA SER A 117 -1.03 -19.90 -3.08
C SER A 117 -0.55 -20.06 -1.63
N LYS A 118 0.75 -20.06 -1.40
CA LYS A 118 1.34 -20.12 -0.06
C LYS A 118 0.94 -18.91 0.79
N ILE A 119 1.14 -17.70 0.25
CA ILE A 119 0.78 -16.46 0.96
C ILE A 119 -0.72 -16.43 1.27
N ALA A 120 -1.57 -16.81 0.32
CA ALA A 120 -3.02 -16.84 0.52
C ALA A 120 -3.42 -17.77 1.66
N ARG A 121 -2.80 -18.96 1.75
CA ARG A 121 -3.02 -19.90 2.86
C ARG A 121 -2.55 -19.34 4.20
N GLU A 122 -1.39 -18.70 4.24
CA GLU A 122 -0.84 -18.11 5.47
C GLU A 122 -1.71 -16.98 6.00
N VAL A 123 -2.20 -16.10 5.11
CA VAL A 123 -3.12 -15.04 5.48
C VAL A 123 -4.44 -15.62 5.99
N THR A 124 -5.03 -16.57 5.27
CA THR A 124 -6.31 -17.19 5.65
C THR A 124 -6.20 -17.89 7.02
N ALA A 125 -5.10 -18.60 7.29
CA ALA A 125 -4.87 -19.27 8.56
C ALA A 125 -4.83 -18.30 9.76
N ARG A 126 -4.39 -17.07 9.56
CA ARG A 126 -4.36 -16.03 10.61
C ARG A 126 -5.75 -15.52 10.99
N TYR A 127 -6.70 -15.54 10.06
CA TYR A 127 -8.09 -15.14 10.33
C TYR A 127 -8.93 -16.24 10.97
N SER A 128 -8.45 -17.48 10.95
CA SER A 128 -9.18 -18.65 11.47
C SER A 128 -8.87 -18.94 12.95
N ASN A 129 -7.97 -18.19 13.56
CA ASN A 129 -7.60 -18.23 14.97
C ASN A 129 -8.12 -16.97 15.67
#